data_aad2306e79419bad5f133a3655bdc73c
#
_entry.id   aad2306e79419bad5f133a3655bdc73c
#
_cell.length_a   1.000
_cell.length_b   1.000
_cell.length_c   1.000
_cell.angle_alpha   90.00
_cell.angle_beta   90.00
_cell.angle_gamma   90.00
#
_symmetry.space_group_name_H-M   'P 1'
#
loop_
_entity.id
_entity.type
_entity.pdbx_description
1 polymer ?
#
loop_
_entity_poly.entity_id
_entity_poly.type
_entity_poly.pdbx_seq_one_letter_code
_entity_poly.pdbx_strand_id
1 'polypeptide(L)'
;MTEPDINLPLSKEQVTKGAVWMHTNFAPQIGSAISGKPYSSAIVCAIACKETGFIWIPRTSMTPAELLPLLIGDASGDIESHPRGAFPQNSAEFRAKFGDQFADALIAESNNARALRHLDPAHIVYKGYGIFQYDLQHVETDEPFFRNRLWHQIDGCLDRLTRELDGCFAAAPRGNTHDAVRRYNGSGSAAETYADHVMAFADICTGIT
;
A
#
# COMPACT_ATOMS: atom_id res chain seq x y z
N MET A 1 -30.58 2.60 15.18
CA MET A 1 -29.76 3.43 14.28
C MET A 1 -29.15 2.45 13.29
N THR A 2 -29.55 2.53 12.03
CA THR A 2 -28.93 1.74 10.95
C THR A 2 -27.52 2.29 10.75
N GLU A 3 -26.51 1.41 10.82
CA GLU A 3 -25.14 1.76 10.43
C GLU A 3 -25.17 2.36 9.02
N PRO A 4 -24.36 3.40 8.74
CA PRO A 4 -24.27 3.93 7.39
C PRO A 4 -23.81 2.80 6.45
N ASP A 5 -24.46 2.69 5.31
CA ASP A 5 -24.14 1.68 4.27
C ASP A 5 -22.81 2.09 3.61
N ILE A 6 -21.70 1.61 4.19
CA ILE A 6 -20.35 1.90 3.69
C ILE A 6 -20.15 1.03 2.45
N ASN A 7 -20.09 1.66 1.27
CA ASN A 7 -19.82 0.97 0.01
C ASN A 7 -18.35 0.50 -0.03
N LEU A 8 -18.10 -0.72 0.45
CA LEU A 8 -16.75 -1.29 0.54
C LEU A 8 -16.22 -1.71 -0.84
N PRO A 9 -14.96 -1.39 -1.17
CA PRO A 9 -14.34 -1.77 -2.46
C PRO A 9 -14.05 -3.26 -2.60
N LEU A 10 -14.07 -4.01 -1.49
CA LEU A 10 -13.91 -5.47 -1.44
C LEU A 10 -15.03 -6.08 -0.60
N SER A 11 -15.49 -7.27 -1.00
CA SER A 11 -16.46 -8.02 -0.22
C SER A 11 -15.84 -8.59 1.07
N LYS A 12 -16.68 -8.91 2.05
CA LYS A 12 -16.24 -9.59 3.28
C LYS A 12 -15.47 -10.88 2.99
N GLU A 13 -15.91 -11.67 2.01
CA GLU A 13 -15.25 -12.91 1.60
C GLU A 13 -13.84 -12.64 1.06
N GLN A 14 -13.69 -11.60 0.21
CA GLN A 14 -12.40 -11.20 -0.32
C GLN A 14 -11.44 -10.75 0.80
N VAL A 15 -11.90 -9.91 1.72
CA VAL A 15 -11.09 -9.46 2.86
C VAL A 15 -10.71 -10.63 3.76
N THR A 16 -11.64 -11.54 4.05
CA THR A 16 -11.37 -12.77 4.82
C THR A 16 -10.28 -13.62 4.15
N LYS A 17 -10.40 -13.85 2.83
CA LYS A 17 -9.37 -14.57 2.06
C LYS A 17 -8.00 -13.88 2.13
N GLY A 18 -8.00 -12.55 2.03
CA GLY A 18 -6.79 -11.75 2.17
C GLY A 18 -6.16 -11.88 3.56
N ALA A 19 -6.97 -11.77 4.61
CA ALA A 19 -6.51 -11.91 6.00
C ALA A 19 -5.88 -13.29 6.27
N VAL A 20 -6.53 -14.35 5.80
CA VAL A 20 -5.98 -15.72 5.89
C VAL A 20 -4.64 -15.82 5.17
N TRP A 21 -4.53 -15.30 3.95
CA TRP A 21 -3.28 -15.34 3.20
C TRP A 21 -2.15 -14.54 3.87
N MET A 22 -2.46 -13.33 4.36
CA MET A 22 -1.50 -12.50 5.11
C MET A 22 -1.02 -13.20 6.37
N HIS A 23 -1.95 -13.75 7.16
CA HIS A 23 -1.62 -14.49 8.38
C HIS A 23 -0.77 -15.73 8.08
N THR A 24 -1.18 -16.54 7.11
CA THR A 24 -0.46 -17.78 6.74
C THR A 24 0.97 -17.51 6.31
N ASN A 25 1.22 -16.43 5.58
CA ASN A 25 2.54 -16.17 5.00
C ASN A 25 3.42 -15.24 5.84
N PHE A 26 2.84 -14.35 6.68
CA PHE A 26 3.58 -13.24 7.28
C PHE A 26 3.27 -12.98 8.76
N ALA A 27 2.53 -13.84 9.46
CA ALA A 27 2.19 -13.60 10.87
C ALA A 27 3.43 -13.32 11.77
N PRO A 28 4.56 -14.06 11.66
CA PRO A 28 5.74 -13.77 12.46
C PRO A 28 6.35 -12.41 12.16
N GLN A 29 6.46 -12.02 10.89
CA GLN A 29 7.03 -10.73 10.46
C GLN A 29 6.13 -9.57 10.91
N ILE A 30 4.82 -9.68 10.70
CA ILE A 30 3.84 -8.69 11.16
C ILE A 30 3.91 -8.56 12.68
N GLY A 31 3.85 -9.67 13.42
CA GLY A 31 3.91 -9.65 14.88
C GLY A 31 5.20 -9.01 15.41
N SER A 32 6.33 -9.28 14.77
CA SER A 32 7.61 -8.64 15.11
C SER A 32 7.57 -7.12 14.84
N ALA A 33 7.09 -6.71 13.66
CA ALA A 33 7.08 -5.31 13.24
C ALA A 33 6.18 -4.42 14.12
N ILE A 34 5.06 -4.99 14.63
CA ILE A 34 4.10 -4.23 15.45
C ILE A 34 4.27 -4.44 16.95
N SER A 35 5.30 -5.16 17.38
CA SER A 35 5.54 -5.40 18.81
C SER A 35 5.67 -4.09 19.59
N GLY A 36 4.82 -3.90 20.60
CA GLY A 36 4.77 -2.67 21.40
C GLY A 36 4.13 -1.46 20.72
N LYS A 37 3.53 -1.64 19.53
CA LYS A 37 2.85 -0.57 18.79
C LYS A 37 1.38 -0.42 19.24
N PRO A 38 0.77 0.78 19.05
CA PRO A 38 -0.62 1.03 19.42
C PRO A 38 -1.66 0.51 18.41
N TYR A 39 -1.26 -0.26 17.42
CA TYR A 39 -2.12 -0.83 16.39
C TYR A 39 -1.91 -2.34 16.25
N SER A 40 -2.91 -3.04 15.74
CA SER A 40 -2.95 -4.51 15.64
C SER A 40 -2.56 -5.02 14.26
N SER A 41 -2.30 -6.34 14.17
CA SER A 41 -2.17 -7.07 12.90
C SER A 41 -3.39 -6.91 12.00
N ALA A 42 -4.59 -6.79 12.58
CA ALA A 42 -5.81 -6.54 11.82
C ALA A 42 -5.77 -5.20 11.05
N ILE A 43 -5.22 -4.12 11.65
CA ILE A 43 -5.01 -2.83 10.96
C ILE A 43 -4.00 -2.98 9.81
N VAL A 44 -2.88 -3.67 10.03
CA VAL A 44 -1.87 -3.92 8.98
C VAL A 44 -2.50 -4.68 7.81
N CYS A 45 -3.25 -5.74 8.10
CA CYS A 45 -3.94 -6.52 7.09
C CYS A 45 -5.01 -5.71 6.34
N ALA A 46 -5.77 -4.91 7.05
CA ALA A 46 -6.80 -4.05 6.48
C ALA A 46 -6.22 -3.00 5.52
N ILE A 47 -5.09 -2.39 5.88
CA ILE A 47 -4.37 -1.46 4.99
C ILE A 47 -3.89 -2.19 3.74
N ALA A 48 -3.27 -3.37 3.85
CA ALA A 48 -2.88 -4.17 2.69
C ALA A 48 -4.07 -4.49 1.75
N CYS A 49 -5.21 -4.84 2.32
CA CYS A 49 -6.44 -5.07 1.57
C CYS A 49 -6.92 -3.79 0.87
N LYS A 50 -6.89 -2.65 1.57
CA LYS A 50 -7.35 -1.37 1.04
C LYS A 50 -6.47 -0.86 -0.09
N GLU A 51 -5.15 -0.96 0.05
CA GLU A 51 -4.18 -0.44 -0.92
C GLU A 51 -4.15 -1.27 -2.21
N THR A 52 -3.95 -2.57 -2.07
CA THR A 52 -3.67 -3.44 -3.22
C THR A 52 -4.49 -4.73 -3.26
N GLY A 53 -5.45 -4.90 -2.36
CA GLY A 53 -6.22 -6.14 -2.23
C GLY A 53 -6.92 -6.58 -3.52
N PHE A 54 -7.41 -5.64 -4.32
CA PHE A 54 -8.02 -5.93 -5.62
C PHE A 54 -7.04 -6.55 -6.63
N ILE A 55 -5.71 -6.38 -6.43
CA ILE A 55 -4.68 -7.00 -7.27
C ILE A 55 -4.32 -8.39 -6.76
N TRP A 56 -3.98 -8.51 -5.46
CA TRP A 56 -3.36 -9.75 -4.96
C TRP A 56 -4.34 -10.77 -4.40
N ILE A 57 -5.50 -10.38 -3.85
CA ILE A 57 -6.46 -11.34 -3.28
C ILE A 57 -6.97 -12.36 -4.32
N PRO A 58 -7.26 -11.99 -5.57
CA PRO A 58 -7.59 -12.97 -6.61
C PRO A 58 -6.45 -13.94 -6.96
N ARG A 59 -5.22 -13.62 -6.54
CA ARG A 59 -3.97 -14.32 -6.92
C ARG A 59 -3.25 -15.00 -5.75
N THR A 60 -3.96 -15.27 -4.66
CA THR A 60 -3.40 -15.92 -3.46
C THR A 60 -2.93 -17.36 -3.68
N SER A 61 -3.08 -17.92 -4.88
CA SER A 61 -2.41 -19.16 -5.31
C SER A 61 -0.96 -18.95 -5.71
N MET A 62 -0.51 -17.72 -5.99
CA MET A 62 0.90 -17.38 -6.20
C MET A 62 1.62 -17.34 -4.86
N THR A 63 2.89 -17.69 -4.87
CA THR A 63 3.75 -17.52 -3.69
C THR A 63 4.00 -16.04 -3.39
N PRO A 64 4.32 -15.66 -2.15
CA PRO A 64 4.72 -14.28 -1.83
C PRO A 64 5.87 -13.75 -2.70
N ALA A 65 6.86 -14.58 -2.98
CA ALA A 65 8.01 -14.20 -3.81
C ALA A 65 7.64 -13.88 -5.27
N GLU A 66 6.59 -14.50 -5.80
CA GLU A 66 6.07 -14.21 -7.13
C GLU A 66 5.15 -12.99 -7.14
N LEU A 67 4.39 -12.76 -6.06
CA LEU A 67 3.32 -11.78 -6.04
C LEU A 67 3.78 -10.39 -5.56
N LEU A 68 4.58 -10.31 -4.49
CA LEU A 68 4.99 -9.02 -3.90
C LEU A 68 5.69 -8.08 -4.90
N PRO A 69 6.60 -8.56 -5.79
CA PRO A 69 7.23 -7.72 -6.80
C PRO A 69 6.24 -6.98 -7.71
N LEU A 70 5.07 -7.56 -7.92
CA LEU A 70 4.06 -7.09 -8.87
C LEU A 70 3.04 -6.10 -8.27
N LEU A 71 3.18 -5.79 -6.96
CA LEU A 71 2.30 -4.86 -6.27
C LEU A 71 2.81 -3.42 -6.41
N ILE A 72 2.72 -2.91 -7.63
CA ILE A 72 3.11 -1.55 -8.01
C ILE A 72 1.90 -0.88 -8.66
N GLY A 73 1.60 0.33 -8.23
CA GLY A 73 0.44 1.08 -8.72
C GLY A 73 0.67 2.59 -8.78
N ASP A 74 -0.42 3.31 -8.91
CA ASP A 74 -0.48 4.77 -8.99
C ASP A 74 0.32 5.39 -10.14
N ALA A 75 -0.38 5.64 -11.25
CA ALA A 75 0.14 6.31 -12.44
C ALA A 75 -0.14 7.83 -12.44
N SER A 76 -0.50 8.41 -11.29
CA SER A 76 -0.82 9.83 -11.21
C SER A 76 0.31 10.71 -11.73
N GLY A 77 -0.04 11.85 -12.33
CA GLY A 77 0.87 12.78 -12.96
C GLY A 77 1.25 12.44 -14.40
N ASP A 78 1.22 11.16 -14.79
CA ASP A 78 1.41 10.73 -16.19
C ASP A 78 0.09 10.43 -16.89
N ILE A 79 -1.03 10.53 -16.17
CA ILE A 79 -2.38 10.41 -16.70
C ILE A 79 -3.09 11.75 -16.52
N GLU A 80 -3.56 12.35 -17.61
CA GLU A 80 -4.15 13.70 -17.63
C GLU A 80 -5.27 13.88 -16.61
N SER A 81 -6.13 12.86 -16.43
CA SER A 81 -7.23 12.88 -15.46
C SER A 81 -6.81 12.72 -13.99
N HIS A 82 -5.53 12.46 -13.72
CA HIS A 82 -5.00 12.20 -12.39
C HIS A 82 -3.77 13.07 -12.10
N PRO A 83 -3.96 14.39 -11.88
CA PRO A 83 -2.87 15.31 -11.58
C PRO A 83 -2.20 14.93 -10.25
N ARG A 84 -0.90 15.25 -10.12
CA ARG A 84 -0.12 15.00 -8.93
C ARG A 84 0.69 16.23 -8.53
N GLY A 85 0.59 16.63 -7.25
CA GLY A 85 1.34 17.75 -6.70
C GLY A 85 2.65 17.35 -6.02
N ALA A 86 2.74 16.09 -5.52
CA ALA A 86 3.95 15.58 -4.86
C ALA A 86 5.00 15.16 -5.89
N PHE A 87 6.29 15.19 -5.47
CA PHE A 87 7.38 14.65 -6.29
C PHE A 87 7.28 13.10 -6.40
N PRO A 88 7.59 12.52 -7.56
CA PRO A 88 7.69 13.19 -8.86
C PRO A 88 6.30 13.53 -9.38
N GLN A 89 6.13 14.73 -9.93
CA GLN A 89 4.85 15.09 -10.54
C GLN A 89 4.51 14.22 -11.76
N ASN A 90 5.54 13.72 -12.45
CA ASN A 90 5.42 12.79 -13.56
C ASN A 90 6.73 12.04 -13.80
N SER A 91 6.74 11.09 -14.74
CA SER A 91 7.92 10.28 -15.07
C SER A 91 9.07 11.11 -15.65
N ALA A 92 8.78 12.21 -16.36
CA ALA A 92 9.82 13.06 -16.93
C ALA A 92 10.59 13.81 -15.83
N GLU A 93 9.88 14.30 -14.81
CA GLU A 93 10.54 14.95 -13.65
C GLU A 93 11.42 13.96 -12.86
N PHE A 94 10.93 12.74 -12.65
CA PHE A 94 11.73 11.70 -12.00
C PHE A 94 13.01 11.42 -12.80
N ARG A 95 12.88 11.24 -14.12
CA ARG A 95 13.99 10.96 -15.02
C ARG A 95 15.01 12.10 -15.03
N ALA A 96 14.56 13.34 -15.06
CA ALA A 96 15.44 14.51 -15.02
C ALA A 96 16.28 14.58 -13.74
N LYS A 97 15.72 14.13 -12.60
CA LYS A 97 16.41 14.21 -11.30
C LYS A 97 17.26 12.97 -10.98
N PHE A 98 16.78 11.78 -11.28
CA PHE A 98 17.40 10.51 -10.88
C PHE A 98 18.08 9.76 -12.03
N GLY A 99 17.96 10.25 -13.26
CA GLY A 99 18.58 9.73 -14.47
C GLY A 99 17.79 8.59 -15.13
N ASP A 100 18.14 8.34 -16.39
CA ASP A 100 17.43 7.39 -17.26
C ASP A 100 17.52 5.96 -16.74
N GLN A 101 18.69 5.54 -16.29
CA GLN A 101 18.91 4.16 -15.85
C GLN A 101 17.97 3.76 -14.69
N PHE A 102 17.80 4.65 -13.72
CA PHE A 102 16.92 4.35 -12.59
C PHE A 102 15.44 4.42 -12.99
N ALA A 103 15.07 5.41 -13.79
CA ALA A 103 13.71 5.52 -14.31
C ALA A 103 13.33 4.29 -15.14
N ASP A 104 14.22 3.84 -16.04
CA ASP A 104 13.97 2.66 -16.88
C ASP A 104 13.86 1.37 -16.05
N ALA A 105 14.64 1.25 -14.98
CA ALA A 105 14.50 0.13 -14.05
C ALA A 105 13.12 0.09 -13.38
N LEU A 106 12.62 1.24 -12.88
CA LEU A 106 11.28 1.32 -12.27
C LEU A 106 10.15 1.15 -13.30
N ILE A 107 10.34 1.62 -14.54
CA ILE A 107 9.39 1.40 -15.64
C ILE A 107 9.31 -0.10 -15.99
N ALA A 108 10.44 -0.81 -16.01
CA ALA A 108 10.45 -2.25 -16.24
C ALA A 108 9.66 -3.00 -15.16
N GLU A 109 9.86 -2.67 -13.87
CA GLU A 109 9.07 -3.24 -12.76
C GLU A 109 7.57 -2.90 -12.89
N SER A 110 7.25 -1.67 -13.24
CA SER A 110 5.87 -1.24 -13.47
C SER A 110 5.22 -2.01 -14.61
N ASN A 111 5.96 -2.30 -15.68
CA ASN A 111 5.46 -3.08 -16.81
C ASN A 111 5.21 -4.55 -16.45
N ASN A 112 6.00 -5.14 -15.55
CA ASN A 112 5.69 -6.46 -14.98
C ASN A 112 4.34 -6.45 -14.23
N ALA A 113 4.11 -5.43 -13.41
CA ALA A 113 2.84 -5.24 -12.71
C ALA A 113 1.66 -4.96 -13.66
N ARG A 114 1.90 -4.26 -14.78
CA ARG A 114 0.91 -4.03 -15.84
C ARG A 114 0.54 -5.33 -16.54
N ALA A 115 1.53 -6.15 -16.89
CA ALA A 115 1.31 -7.44 -17.53
C ALA A 115 0.43 -8.37 -16.68
N LEU A 116 0.62 -8.39 -15.35
CA LEU A 116 -0.24 -9.13 -14.42
C LEU A 116 -1.72 -8.71 -14.51
N ARG A 117 -1.97 -7.46 -14.86
CA ARG A 117 -3.32 -6.87 -15.01
C ARG A 117 -3.81 -6.85 -16.46
N HIS A 118 -3.12 -7.50 -17.38
CA HIS A 118 -3.41 -7.52 -18.84
C HIS A 118 -3.44 -6.12 -19.46
N LEU A 119 -2.57 -5.23 -19.00
CA LEU A 119 -2.39 -3.88 -19.53
C LEU A 119 -1.15 -3.83 -20.42
N ASP A 120 -1.22 -3.08 -21.52
CA ASP A 120 -0.08 -2.88 -22.40
C ASP A 120 1.09 -2.19 -21.69
N PRO A 121 2.34 -2.46 -22.08
CA PRO A 121 3.50 -1.74 -21.56
C PRO A 121 3.34 -0.21 -21.73
N ALA A 122 3.88 0.55 -20.77
CA ALA A 122 3.88 1.99 -20.80
C ALA A 122 5.22 2.56 -20.31
N HIS A 123 5.53 3.80 -20.70
CA HIS A 123 6.73 4.52 -20.27
C HIS A 123 6.44 5.37 -19.02
N ILE A 124 5.83 4.73 -18.00
CA ILE A 124 5.37 5.38 -16.78
C ILE A 124 6.15 4.85 -15.58
N VAL A 125 6.78 5.75 -14.84
CA VAL A 125 7.26 5.48 -13.49
C VAL A 125 6.07 5.55 -12.54
N TYR A 126 5.67 4.44 -11.98
CA TYR A 126 4.59 4.37 -11.00
C TYR A 126 5.03 4.96 -9.65
N LYS A 127 4.09 5.38 -8.82
CA LYS A 127 4.36 6.11 -7.58
C LYS A 127 4.14 5.28 -6.32
N GLY A 128 3.29 4.25 -6.34
CA GLY A 128 3.05 3.36 -5.20
C GLY A 128 3.79 2.03 -5.34
N TYR A 129 4.55 1.63 -4.34
CA TYR A 129 5.39 0.42 -4.35
C TYR A 129 5.09 -0.50 -3.17
N GLY A 130 4.93 -1.79 -3.45
CA GLY A 130 4.69 -2.83 -2.47
C GLY A 130 3.24 -2.93 -2.01
N ILE A 131 2.98 -3.87 -1.13
CA ILE A 131 1.62 -4.23 -0.70
C ILE A 131 0.89 -3.08 0.02
N PHE A 132 1.63 -2.14 0.60
CA PHE A 132 1.13 -0.95 1.30
C PHE A 132 1.28 0.35 0.49
N GLN A 133 1.69 0.27 -0.78
CA GLN A 133 1.82 1.41 -1.72
C GLN A 133 2.70 2.56 -1.18
N TYR A 134 3.90 2.21 -0.65
CA TYR A 134 4.87 3.24 -0.24
C TYR A 134 5.18 4.19 -1.39
N ASP A 135 4.96 5.49 -1.16
CA ASP A 135 4.97 6.49 -2.23
C ASP A 135 6.40 6.88 -2.65
N LEU A 136 6.61 6.99 -3.97
CA LEU A 136 7.88 7.39 -4.57
C LEU A 136 8.34 8.81 -4.18
N GLN A 137 7.47 9.66 -3.60
CA GLN A 137 7.88 10.95 -3.05
C GLN A 137 9.00 10.82 -1.99
N HIS A 138 9.09 9.67 -1.34
CA HIS A 138 10.11 9.37 -0.35
C HIS A 138 11.47 8.97 -0.94
N VAL A 139 11.61 8.93 -2.27
CA VAL A 139 12.86 8.48 -2.91
C VAL A 139 14.07 9.31 -2.52
N GLU A 140 13.90 10.59 -2.21
CA GLU A 140 15.00 11.47 -1.79
C GLU A 140 15.55 11.11 -0.40
N THR A 141 14.74 10.55 0.45
CA THR A 141 15.11 10.18 1.83
C THR A 141 15.26 8.68 2.03
N ASP A 142 14.73 7.87 1.11
CA ASP A 142 14.76 6.41 1.17
C ASP A 142 15.00 5.77 -0.22
N GLU A 143 15.97 6.32 -0.97
CA GLU A 143 16.35 5.80 -2.28
C GLU A 143 16.68 4.29 -2.27
N PRO A 144 17.33 3.73 -1.21
CA PRO A 144 17.60 2.30 -1.13
C PRO A 144 16.36 1.41 -1.23
N PHE A 145 15.19 1.84 -0.73
CA PHE A 145 13.95 1.07 -0.86
C PHE A 145 13.61 0.81 -2.34
N PHE A 146 13.75 1.83 -3.16
CA PHE A 146 13.41 1.76 -4.59
C PHE A 146 14.54 1.13 -5.41
N ARG A 147 15.79 1.48 -5.19
CA ARG A 147 16.93 0.92 -5.95
C ARG A 147 17.14 -0.57 -5.68
N ASN A 148 17.00 -0.98 -4.43
CA ASN A 148 17.24 -2.36 -4.03
C ASN A 148 15.97 -3.22 -4.06
N ARG A 149 14.85 -2.67 -4.57
CA ARG A 149 13.56 -3.37 -4.70
C ARG A 149 13.09 -3.97 -3.38
N LEU A 150 13.22 -3.21 -2.27
CA LEU A 150 12.85 -3.75 -0.94
C LEU A 150 11.34 -4.04 -0.82
N TRP A 151 10.50 -3.51 -1.71
CA TRP A 151 9.08 -3.87 -1.79
C TRP A 151 8.83 -5.31 -2.25
N HIS A 152 9.83 -6.02 -2.79
CA HIS A 152 9.74 -7.46 -3.09
C HIS A 152 9.68 -8.33 -1.83
N GLN A 153 9.91 -7.76 -0.66
CA GLN A 153 9.95 -8.45 0.63
C GLN A 153 9.01 -7.78 1.60
N ILE A 154 8.25 -8.59 2.34
CA ILE A 154 7.28 -8.07 3.30
C ILE A 154 7.95 -7.23 4.40
N ASP A 155 9.15 -7.61 4.85
CA ASP A 155 9.87 -6.88 5.89
C ASP A 155 10.22 -5.46 5.43
N GLY A 156 10.63 -5.28 4.16
CA GLY A 156 10.86 -3.97 3.56
C GLY A 156 9.62 -3.10 3.53
N CYS A 157 8.46 -3.69 3.21
CA CYS A 157 7.18 -2.99 3.22
C CYS A 157 6.71 -2.66 4.64
N LEU A 158 6.84 -3.60 5.59
CA LEU A 158 6.44 -3.41 6.99
C LEU A 158 7.24 -2.32 7.68
N ASP A 159 8.55 -2.24 7.43
CA ASP A 159 9.40 -1.21 8.00
C ASP A 159 8.94 0.21 7.61
N ARG A 160 8.48 0.41 6.35
CA ARG A 160 7.96 1.69 5.88
C ARG A 160 6.56 1.97 6.42
N LEU A 161 5.67 1.00 6.35
CA LEU A 161 4.33 1.11 6.92
C LEU A 161 4.38 1.50 8.40
N THR A 162 5.18 0.78 9.20
CA THR A 162 5.22 1.04 10.65
C THR A 162 5.78 2.40 10.99
N ARG A 163 6.78 2.90 10.24
CA ARG A 163 7.28 4.27 10.42
C ARG A 163 6.22 5.33 10.15
N GLU A 164 5.45 5.17 9.08
CA GLU A 164 4.36 6.09 8.74
C GLU A 164 3.23 6.01 9.77
N LEU A 165 2.81 4.81 10.15
CA LEU A 165 1.77 4.64 11.18
C LEU A 165 2.20 5.17 12.54
N ASP A 166 3.44 4.97 12.96
CA ASP A 166 3.95 5.53 14.22
C ASP A 166 3.79 7.06 14.27
N GLY A 167 4.12 7.74 13.16
CA GLY A 167 3.90 9.17 13.03
C GLY A 167 2.43 9.57 13.08
N CYS A 168 1.57 8.81 12.40
CA CYS A 168 0.12 9.04 12.39
C CYS A 168 -0.51 8.83 13.77
N PHE A 169 -0.13 7.74 14.46
CA PHE A 169 -0.63 7.44 15.80
C PHE A 169 -0.11 8.44 16.86
N ALA A 170 1.12 8.92 16.70
CA ALA A 170 1.66 9.98 17.58
C ALA A 170 0.94 11.31 17.40
N ALA A 171 0.47 11.63 16.18
CA ALA A 171 -0.23 12.86 15.86
C ALA A 171 -1.75 12.81 16.10
N ALA A 172 -2.33 11.62 16.20
CA ALA A 172 -3.75 11.42 16.46
C ALA A 172 -4.10 11.62 17.95
N PRO A 173 -5.33 12.02 18.29
CA PRO A 173 -5.80 11.97 19.67
C PRO A 173 -5.65 10.56 20.25
N ARG A 174 -5.20 10.46 21.50
CA ARG A 174 -4.93 9.19 22.17
C ARG A 174 -6.13 8.23 22.07
N GLY A 175 -5.87 7.04 21.55
CA GLY A 175 -6.88 5.99 21.39
C GLY A 175 -7.78 6.15 20.16
N ASN A 176 -7.58 7.18 19.33
CA ASN A 176 -8.35 7.37 18.10
C ASN A 176 -7.64 6.71 16.91
N THR A 177 -7.85 5.41 16.76
CA THR A 177 -7.30 4.63 15.64
C THR A 177 -7.84 5.11 14.29
N HIS A 178 -9.12 5.48 14.21
CA HIS A 178 -9.70 6.00 12.98
C HIS A 178 -8.98 7.27 12.50
N ASP A 179 -8.73 8.25 13.40
CA ASP A 179 -8.00 9.47 13.04
C ASP A 179 -6.54 9.17 12.62
N ALA A 180 -5.88 8.20 13.27
CA ALA A 180 -4.54 7.80 12.88
C ALA A 180 -4.51 7.20 11.47
N VAL A 181 -5.45 6.30 11.14
CA VAL A 181 -5.59 5.69 9.81
C VAL A 181 -5.99 6.74 8.76
N ARG A 182 -6.87 7.68 9.11
CA ARG A 182 -7.20 8.81 8.23
C ARG A 182 -5.96 9.61 7.85
N ARG A 183 -5.10 9.94 8.84
CA ARG A 183 -3.84 10.69 8.63
C ARG A 183 -2.85 9.95 7.73
N TYR A 184 -2.84 8.62 7.77
CA TYR A 184 -2.03 7.80 6.87
C TYR A 184 -2.35 8.07 5.39
N ASN A 185 -3.63 8.24 5.06
CA ASN A 185 -4.06 8.59 3.69
C ASN A 185 -4.11 10.11 3.43
N GLY A 186 -3.80 10.96 4.43
CA GLY A 186 -3.77 12.41 4.28
C GLY A 186 -4.94 13.15 4.95
N SER A 187 -5.69 13.96 4.20
CA SER A 187 -6.75 14.81 4.73
C SER A 187 -7.95 14.94 3.78
N GLY A 188 -9.06 15.48 4.31
CA GLY A 188 -10.30 15.67 3.56
C GLY A 188 -11.18 14.43 3.49
N SER A 189 -12.28 14.51 2.73
CA SER A 189 -13.32 13.48 2.67
C SER A 189 -12.82 12.14 2.11
N ALA A 190 -11.85 12.16 1.19
CA ALA A 190 -11.26 10.93 0.66
C ALA A 190 -10.49 10.16 1.75
N ALA A 191 -9.78 10.88 2.64
CA ALA A 191 -9.07 10.26 3.75
C ALA A 191 -10.04 9.73 4.83
N GLU A 192 -11.17 10.40 5.07
CA GLU A 192 -12.23 9.88 5.94
C GLU A 192 -12.80 8.56 5.38
N THR A 193 -13.19 8.55 4.11
CA THR A 193 -13.67 7.33 3.44
C THR A 193 -12.64 6.22 3.47
N TYR A 194 -11.35 6.54 3.31
CA TYR A 194 -10.26 5.58 3.43
C TYR A 194 -10.24 4.94 4.83
N ALA A 195 -10.31 5.77 5.88
CA ALA A 195 -10.31 5.29 7.25
C ALA A 195 -11.53 4.41 7.56
N ASP A 196 -12.73 4.82 7.12
CA ASP A 196 -13.94 4.02 7.25
C ASP A 196 -13.78 2.63 6.64
N HIS A 197 -13.22 2.55 5.42
CA HIS A 197 -12.96 1.27 4.76
C HIS A 197 -11.93 0.42 5.52
N VAL A 198 -10.81 1.01 5.96
CA VAL A 198 -9.78 0.29 6.71
C VAL A 198 -10.33 -0.22 8.03
N MET A 199 -11.13 0.57 8.76
CA MET A 199 -11.73 0.12 10.01
C MET A 199 -12.71 -1.04 9.79
N ALA A 200 -13.56 -0.95 8.76
CA ALA A 200 -14.47 -2.04 8.41
C ALA A 200 -13.71 -3.33 8.01
N PHE A 201 -12.59 -3.20 7.28
CA PHE A 201 -11.74 -4.33 6.95
C PHE A 201 -11.01 -4.89 8.18
N ALA A 202 -10.57 -4.02 9.11
CA ALA A 202 -9.92 -4.46 10.34
C ALA A 202 -10.87 -5.28 11.21
N ASP A 203 -12.15 -4.92 11.28
CA ASP A 203 -13.15 -5.70 11.99
C ASP A 203 -13.30 -7.11 11.40
N ILE A 204 -13.24 -7.24 10.07
CA ILE A 204 -13.26 -8.55 9.39
C ILE A 204 -11.98 -9.34 9.67
N CYS A 205 -10.82 -8.68 9.70
CA CYS A 205 -9.53 -9.30 9.94
C CYS A 205 -9.35 -9.75 11.41
N THR A 206 -10.03 -9.07 12.36
CA THR A 206 -9.97 -9.41 13.79
C THR A 206 -10.44 -10.85 14.01
N GLY A 207 -9.60 -11.66 14.68
CA GLY A 207 -9.88 -13.08 14.91
C GLY A 207 -9.32 -14.03 13.84
N ILE A 208 -8.74 -13.49 12.76
CA ILE A 208 -7.99 -14.27 11.75
C ILE A 208 -6.48 -14.02 11.90
N THR A 209 -6.10 -12.78 12.25
CA THR A 209 -4.71 -12.31 12.33
C THR A 209 -4.22 -12.18 13.76
#